data_eb4d0ffded163b159c9f3f27e698acc8
#
_entry.id   eb4d0ffded163b159c9f3f27e698acc8
#
_cell.length_a   1.000
_cell.length_b   1.000
_cell.length_c   1.000
_cell.angle_alpha   90.00
_cell.angle_beta   90.00
_cell.angle_gamma   90.00
#
_symmetry.space_group_name_H-M   'P 1'
#
loop_
_entity.id
_entity.type
_entity.pdbx_description
1 polymer ?
#
loop_
_entity_poly.entity_id
_entity_poly.type
_entity_poly.pdbx_seq_one_letter_code
_entity_poly.pdbx_strand_id
1 'polypeptide(L)'
;AFVTWTAEPRHDMHSFPGVLAAVAGVLLLTFACVRARVYDDRAAAVALGLGALPNLAVAGSGLLPLTDGDGIGRLQFLLACAVVLVAAVVLTLVSPRGDGPFVAFVCASAIGLFTVFAATVWRMEAVETAALCAPLAVGALAFLPGLAMRFARLPIGFASPHAARPTYGADLDPDADRAPQDPVDADRIAAQARRGHELLIGLVGGCALVSVGAAAVLGFSDDGWGQLLALATGVAMLMRAQLFRYTAQVAATLAAGLACLVLLGVGLCLNPSDSLMRDALNGDTAALDLRTIWLVAAIAAAAVLCTAVGLITSRSGVTPFWGRFLEIAEVFVLLTLV
;
A
#
# COMPACT_ATOMS: atom_id res chain seq x y z
N ALA A 1 -10.34 18.14 -12.30
CA ALA A 1 -11.45 18.09 -11.35
C ALA A 1 -11.00 17.67 -9.94
N PHE A 2 -10.29 16.54 -9.78
CA PHE A 2 -9.81 16.07 -8.46
C PHE A 2 -8.90 17.08 -7.77
N VAL A 3 -7.83 17.52 -8.46
CA VAL A 3 -6.85 18.46 -7.91
C VAL A 3 -7.47 19.82 -7.59
N THR A 4 -8.35 20.31 -8.46
CA THR A 4 -9.04 21.58 -8.23
C THR A 4 -10.02 21.51 -7.07
N TRP A 5 -10.70 20.38 -6.89
CA TRP A 5 -11.62 20.18 -5.79
C TRP A 5 -10.93 20.09 -4.44
N THR A 6 -9.81 19.34 -4.34
CA THR A 6 -9.03 19.23 -3.10
C THR A 6 -8.29 20.51 -2.72
N ALA A 7 -8.04 21.40 -3.68
CA ALA A 7 -7.37 22.69 -3.44
C ALA A 7 -8.36 23.83 -3.11
N GLU A 8 -9.68 23.58 -3.21
CA GLU A 8 -10.68 24.64 -2.98
C GLU A 8 -11.03 24.75 -1.49
N PRO A 9 -10.90 25.95 -0.88
CA PRO A 9 -11.19 26.15 0.54
C PRO A 9 -12.68 25.98 0.90
N ARG A 10 -13.59 26.01 -0.08
CA ARG A 10 -15.03 25.77 0.10
C ARG A 10 -15.46 24.41 -0.41
N HIS A 11 -14.84 23.40 0.10
CA HIS A 11 -15.05 22.04 -0.30
C HIS A 11 -16.27 21.44 0.41
N ASP A 12 -17.39 21.36 -0.27
CA ASP A 12 -18.59 20.70 0.22
C ASP A 12 -19.18 19.74 -0.82
N MET A 13 -20.14 18.95 -0.41
CA MET A 13 -20.81 17.98 -1.26
C MET A 13 -21.66 18.65 -2.35
N HIS A 14 -22.01 19.92 -2.16
CA HIS A 14 -22.82 20.71 -3.09
C HIS A 14 -21.99 21.38 -4.18
N SER A 15 -20.65 21.37 -4.05
CA SER A 15 -19.79 21.83 -5.13
C SER A 15 -19.91 20.90 -6.33
N PHE A 16 -19.93 21.47 -7.53
CA PHE A 16 -20.05 20.68 -8.77
C PHE A 16 -19.04 19.53 -8.89
N PRO A 17 -17.74 19.69 -8.57
CA PRO A 17 -16.78 18.61 -8.61
C PRO A 17 -17.08 17.48 -7.61
N GLY A 18 -17.54 17.80 -6.40
CA GLY A 18 -17.92 16.82 -5.37
C GLY A 18 -19.11 15.97 -5.78
N VAL A 19 -20.16 16.62 -6.32
CA VAL A 19 -21.34 15.92 -6.86
C VAL A 19 -20.97 15.05 -8.06
N LEU A 20 -20.12 15.55 -8.96
CA LEU A 20 -19.63 14.77 -10.10
C LEU A 20 -18.86 13.53 -9.65
N ALA A 21 -17.98 13.66 -8.65
CA ALA A 21 -17.24 12.54 -8.07
C ALA A 21 -18.18 11.51 -7.41
N ALA A 22 -19.22 11.97 -6.69
CA ALA A 22 -20.20 11.09 -6.08
C ALA A 22 -20.97 10.28 -7.14
N VAL A 23 -21.50 10.97 -8.16
CA VAL A 23 -22.23 10.32 -9.25
C VAL A 23 -21.34 9.35 -10.02
N ALA A 24 -20.12 9.77 -10.40
CA ALA A 24 -19.17 8.91 -11.10
C ALA A 24 -18.80 7.70 -10.25
N GLY A 25 -18.52 7.89 -8.95
CA GLY A 25 -18.17 6.81 -8.03
C GLY A 25 -19.29 5.78 -7.89
N VAL A 26 -20.52 6.22 -7.70
CA VAL A 26 -21.68 5.30 -7.59
C VAL A 26 -21.95 4.59 -8.91
N LEU A 27 -21.88 5.26 -10.05
CA LEU A 27 -22.06 4.63 -11.36
C LEU A 27 -20.98 3.59 -11.62
N LEU A 28 -19.71 3.92 -11.39
CA LEU A 28 -18.60 2.97 -11.56
C LEU A 28 -18.73 1.77 -10.62
N LEU A 29 -19.14 1.98 -9.36
CA LEU A 29 -19.39 0.92 -8.39
C LEU A 29 -20.50 -0.02 -8.86
N THR A 30 -21.63 0.54 -9.32
CA THR A 30 -22.75 -0.26 -9.82
C THR A 30 -22.37 -1.05 -11.07
N PHE A 31 -21.67 -0.43 -12.03
CA PHE A 31 -21.17 -1.13 -13.20
C PHE A 31 -20.16 -2.22 -12.85
N ALA A 32 -19.27 -1.97 -11.89
CA ALA A 32 -18.35 -2.99 -11.38
C ALA A 32 -19.10 -4.21 -10.82
N CYS A 33 -20.14 -3.98 -10.00
CA CYS A 33 -20.98 -5.05 -9.44
C CYS A 33 -21.72 -5.83 -10.54
N VAL A 34 -22.27 -5.14 -11.53
CA VAL A 34 -22.97 -5.79 -12.66
C VAL A 34 -22.01 -6.62 -13.49
N ARG A 35 -20.80 -6.09 -13.81
CA ARG A 35 -19.79 -6.82 -14.55
C ARG A 35 -19.33 -8.08 -13.81
N ALA A 36 -19.14 -7.97 -12.49
CA ALA A 36 -18.73 -9.10 -11.67
C ALA A 36 -19.79 -10.21 -11.57
N ARG A 37 -21.09 -9.82 -11.41
CA ARG A 37 -22.17 -10.79 -11.13
C ARG A 37 -22.90 -11.30 -12.35
N VAL A 38 -23.13 -10.41 -13.32
CA VAL A 38 -23.98 -10.74 -14.49
C VAL A 38 -23.14 -11.25 -15.66
N TYR A 39 -21.96 -10.63 -15.88
CA TYR A 39 -21.14 -10.93 -17.04
C TYR A 39 -19.91 -11.79 -16.72
N ASP A 40 -19.63 -12.08 -15.45
CA ASP A 40 -18.42 -12.78 -14.97
C ASP A 40 -17.11 -12.21 -15.54
N ASP A 41 -17.13 -10.89 -15.88
CA ASP A 41 -15.99 -10.16 -16.44
C ASP A 41 -15.17 -9.54 -15.31
N ARG A 42 -14.21 -10.31 -14.81
CA ARG A 42 -13.33 -9.94 -13.70
C ARG A 42 -12.48 -8.71 -14.02
N ALA A 43 -11.91 -8.63 -15.23
CA ALA A 43 -10.98 -7.56 -15.58
C ALA A 43 -11.69 -6.20 -15.59
N ALA A 44 -12.86 -6.13 -16.22
CA ALA A 44 -13.67 -4.93 -16.26
C ALA A 44 -14.20 -4.57 -14.84
N ALA A 45 -14.63 -5.57 -14.06
CA ALA A 45 -15.10 -5.33 -12.68
C ALA A 45 -14.00 -4.73 -11.80
N VAL A 46 -12.77 -5.24 -11.86
CA VAL A 46 -11.62 -4.70 -11.12
C VAL A 46 -11.28 -3.30 -11.60
N ALA A 47 -11.19 -3.06 -12.90
CA ALA A 47 -10.87 -1.74 -13.44
C ALA A 47 -11.91 -0.68 -13.05
N LEU A 48 -13.20 -1.01 -13.16
CA LEU A 48 -14.30 -0.11 -12.78
C LEU A 48 -14.34 0.12 -11.26
N GLY A 49 -14.12 -0.94 -10.46
CA GLY A 49 -14.05 -0.85 -9.00
C GLY A 49 -12.90 0.02 -8.52
N LEU A 50 -11.70 -0.17 -9.09
CA LEU A 50 -10.54 0.69 -8.79
C LEU A 50 -10.77 2.16 -9.21
N GLY A 51 -11.51 2.40 -10.27
CA GLY A 51 -11.94 3.74 -10.64
C GLY A 51 -13.00 4.33 -9.71
N ALA A 52 -13.88 3.49 -9.15
CA ALA A 52 -14.93 3.94 -8.23
C ALA A 52 -14.38 4.42 -6.88
N LEU A 53 -13.42 3.68 -6.29
CA LEU A 53 -12.94 3.91 -4.92
C LEU A 53 -12.35 5.32 -4.70
N PRO A 54 -11.46 5.88 -5.55
CA PRO A 54 -10.97 7.24 -5.36
C PRO A 54 -12.06 8.30 -5.56
N ASN A 55 -13.01 8.08 -6.48
CA ASN A 55 -14.15 8.97 -6.64
C ASN A 55 -15.04 9.00 -5.39
N LEU A 56 -15.28 7.83 -4.79
CA LEU A 56 -16.04 7.71 -3.55
C LEU A 56 -15.28 8.28 -2.33
N ALA A 57 -13.94 8.17 -2.31
CA ALA A 57 -13.12 8.82 -1.28
C ALA A 57 -13.29 10.34 -1.31
N VAL A 58 -13.23 10.92 -2.52
CA VAL A 58 -13.45 12.35 -2.74
C VAL A 58 -14.88 12.75 -2.34
N ALA A 59 -15.89 12.00 -2.77
CA ALA A 59 -17.27 12.24 -2.39
C ALA A 59 -17.48 12.14 -0.86
N GLY A 60 -16.87 11.13 -0.22
CA GLY A 60 -16.94 10.92 1.23
C GLY A 60 -16.31 12.07 2.01
N SER A 61 -15.15 12.56 1.59
CA SER A 61 -14.50 13.70 2.24
C SER A 61 -15.32 15.00 2.12
N GLY A 62 -16.09 15.16 1.03
CA GLY A 62 -16.95 16.31 0.78
C GLY A 62 -18.30 16.30 1.50
N LEU A 63 -18.60 15.28 2.32
CA LEU A 63 -19.84 15.27 3.12
C LEU A 63 -19.84 16.32 4.26
N LEU A 64 -18.66 16.74 4.69
CA LEU A 64 -18.50 17.77 5.71
C LEU A 64 -17.83 18.99 5.08
N PRO A 65 -18.36 20.20 5.33
CA PRO A 65 -17.73 21.42 4.85
C PRO A 65 -16.34 21.60 5.49
N LEU A 66 -15.41 22.15 4.71
CA LEU A 66 -14.09 22.56 5.22
C LEU A 66 -14.26 23.80 6.10
N THR A 67 -13.56 23.82 7.21
CA THR A 67 -13.40 25.04 7.99
C THR A 67 -12.38 25.93 7.27
N ASP A 68 -12.68 27.22 7.12
CA ASP A 68 -11.87 28.16 6.36
C ASP A 68 -10.39 28.12 6.83
N GLY A 69 -9.48 27.78 5.91
CA GLY A 69 -8.02 27.84 6.09
C GLY A 69 -7.30 26.53 6.30
N ASP A 70 -7.99 25.47 6.69
CA ASP A 70 -7.38 24.14 6.91
C ASP A 70 -7.70 23.21 5.73
N GLY A 71 -6.70 22.50 5.22
CA GLY A 71 -6.87 21.47 4.19
C GLY A 71 -7.87 20.39 4.61
N ILE A 72 -7.80 19.20 4.02
CA ILE A 72 -8.67 18.08 4.38
C ILE A 72 -8.52 17.77 5.87
N GLY A 73 -9.59 18.03 6.63
CA GLY A 73 -9.61 17.81 8.08
C GLY A 73 -9.68 16.32 8.45
N ARG A 74 -9.40 16.01 9.71
CA ARG A 74 -9.41 14.63 10.23
C ARG A 74 -10.74 13.92 10.01
N LEU A 75 -11.86 14.63 10.26
CA LEU A 75 -13.20 14.05 10.12
C LEU A 75 -13.56 13.77 8.66
N GLN A 76 -13.15 14.62 7.73
CA GLN A 76 -13.35 14.42 6.30
C GLN A 76 -12.56 13.20 5.80
N PHE A 77 -11.30 13.06 6.25
CA PHE A 77 -10.49 11.90 5.92
C PHE A 77 -11.06 10.61 6.53
N LEU A 78 -11.54 10.66 7.77
CA LEU A 78 -12.22 9.53 8.43
C LEU A 78 -13.45 9.11 7.64
N LEU A 79 -14.24 10.08 7.18
CA LEU A 79 -15.45 9.81 6.40
C LEU A 79 -15.11 9.23 5.01
N ALA A 80 -14.06 9.74 4.36
CA ALA A 80 -13.54 9.17 3.13
C ALA A 80 -13.13 7.70 3.32
N CYS A 81 -12.35 7.39 4.38
CA CYS A 81 -11.97 6.02 4.71
C CYS A 81 -13.19 5.12 5.00
N ALA A 82 -14.20 5.63 5.70
CA ALA A 82 -15.43 4.86 5.98
C ALA A 82 -16.19 4.51 4.70
N VAL A 83 -16.37 5.48 3.81
CA VAL A 83 -17.06 5.27 2.52
C VAL A 83 -16.29 4.30 1.63
N VAL A 84 -14.97 4.46 1.53
CA VAL A 84 -14.10 3.54 0.76
C VAL A 84 -14.13 2.14 1.35
N LEU A 85 -14.09 2.00 2.68
CA LEU A 85 -14.17 0.71 3.36
C LEU A 85 -15.46 -0.02 3.00
N VAL A 86 -16.61 0.65 3.10
CA VAL A 86 -17.91 0.06 2.77
C VAL A 86 -17.95 -0.34 1.28
N ALA A 87 -17.52 0.52 0.38
CA ALA A 87 -17.50 0.24 -1.05
C ALA A 87 -16.56 -0.92 -1.40
N ALA A 88 -15.36 -0.96 -0.82
CA ALA A 88 -14.39 -2.04 -1.02
C ALA A 88 -14.90 -3.38 -0.47
N VAL A 89 -15.57 -3.39 0.70
CA VAL A 89 -16.21 -4.59 1.24
C VAL A 89 -17.33 -5.08 0.31
N VAL A 90 -18.17 -4.19 -0.20
CA VAL A 90 -19.22 -4.55 -1.17
C VAL A 90 -18.61 -5.19 -2.42
N LEU A 91 -17.55 -4.59 -2.98
CA LEU A 91 -16.84 -5.14 -4.14
C LEU A 91 -16.24 -6.51 -3.85
N THR A 92 -15.65 -6.71 -2.68
CA THR A 92 -15.09 -8.01 -2.26
C THR A 92 -16.19 -9.08 -2.13
N LEU A 93 -17.36 -8.74 -1.58
CA LEU A 93 -18.48 -9.67 -1.44
C LEU A 93 -19.15 -10.02 -2.79
N VAL A 94 -19.16 -9.06 -3.71
CA VAL A 94 -19.77 -9.23 -5.04
C VAL A 94 -18.85 -9.98 -6.00
N SER A 95 -17.53 -9.87 -5.83
CA SER A 95 -16.49 -10.45 -6.70
C SER A 95 -15.77 -11.62 -6.02
N PRO A 96 -16.35 -12.83 -5.97
CA PRO A 96 -15.81 -13.96 -5.19
C PRO A 96 -14.49 -14.53 -5.75
N ARG A 97 -14.03 -14.04 -6.89
CA ARG A 97 -12.78 -14.45 -7.53
C ARG A 97 -12.01 -13.21 -7.95
N GLY A 98 -10.83 -12.98 -7.32
CA GLY A 98 -9.95 -11.88 -7.70
C GLY A 98 -10.04 -10.64 -6.81
N ASP A 99 -10.27 -10.87 -5.54
CA ASP A 99 -10.53 -9.84 -4.52
C ASP A 99 -9.28 -9.07 -4.08
N GLY A 100 -8.08 -9.50 -4.47
CA GLY A 100 -6.82 -8.91 -4.00
C GLY A 100 -6.77 -7.37 -4.00
N PRO A 101 -7.09 -6.69 -5.11
CA PRO A 101 -7.10 -5.23 -5.15
C PRO A 101 -8.13 -4.61 -4.18
N PHE A 102 -9.31 -5.19 -4.05
CA PHE A 102 -10.34 -4.68 -3.14
C PHE A 102 -9.97 -4.92 -1.67
N VAL A 103 -9.38 -6.07 -1.36
CA VAL A 103 -8.81 -6.37 -0.03
C VAL A 103 -7.73 -5.35 0.35
N ALA A 104 -6.94 -4.85 -0.62
CA ALA A 104 -5.97 -3.80 -0.37
C ALA A 104 -6.64 -2.51 0.12
N PHE A 105 -7.73 -2.10 -0.52
CA PHE A 105 -8.50 -0.92 -0.08
C PHE A 105 -9.22 -1.16 1.25
N VAL A 106 -9.75 -2.35 1.50
CA VAL A 106 -10.32 -2.71 2.82
C VAL A 106 -9.25 -2.57 3.91
N CYS A 107 -8.06 -3.15 3.69
CA CYS A 107 -6.94 -3.08 4.63
C CYS A 107 -6.48 -1.62 4.85
N ALA A 108 -6.22 -0.87 3.77
CA ALA A 108 -5.77 0.52 3.85
C ALA A 108 -6.79 1.42 4.54
N SER A 109 -8.09 1.29 4.19
CA SER A 109 -9.15 2.08 4.80
C SER A 109 -9.38 1.73 6.26
N ALA A 110 -9.27 0.46 6.64
CA ALA A 110 -9.38 0.03 8.03
C ALA A 110 -8.22 0.59 8.88
N ILE A 111 -6.98 0.53 8.37
CA ILE A 111 -5.82 1.15 9.01
C ILE A 111 -6.02 2.67 9.09
N GLY A 112 -6.46 3.31 8.00
CA GLY A 112 -6.75 4.74 7.96
C GLY A 112 -7.78 5.17 8.99
N LEU A 113 -8.90 4.44 9.11
CA LEU A 113 -9.91 4.68 10.15
C LEU A 113 -9.33 4.59 11.56
N PHE A 114 -8.60 3.51 11.83
CA PHE A 114 -8.01 3.28 13.15
C PHE A 114 -6.98 4.37 13.50
N THR A 115 -6.10 4.71 12.57
CA THR A 115 -5.05 5.71 12.80
C THR A 115 -5.61 7.12 12.99
N VAL A 116 -6.62 7.52 12.19
CA VAL A 116 -7.28 8.83 12.35
C VAL A 116 -8.09 8.88 13.64
N PHE A 117 -8.77 7.80 14.01
CA PHE A 117 -9.44 7.73 15.29
C PHE A 117 -8.45 7.90 16.45
N ALA A 118 -7.33 7.16 16.43
CA ALA A 118 -6.27 7.28 17.40
C ALA A 118 -5.68 8.71 17.44
N ALA A 119 -5.38 9.29 16.28
CA ALA A 119 -4.90 10.66 16.15
C ALA A 119 -5.88 11.70 16.72
N THR A 120 -7.18 11.45 16.58
CA THR A 120 -8.22 12.33 17.13
C THR A 120 -8.27 12.24 18.64
N VAL A 121 -8.18 11.03 19.21
CA VAL A 121 -8.18 10.79 20.66
C VAL A 121 -6.93 11.39 21.32
N TRP A 122 -5.76 11.21 20.72
CA TRP A 122 -4.48 11.69 21.26
C TRP A 122 -4.11 13.09 20.78
N ARG A 123 -4.95 13.74 19.97
CA ARG A 123 -4.73 15.10 19.41
C ARG A 123 -3.43 15.22 18.61
N MET A 124 -3.00 14.14 17.96
CA MET A 124 -1.79 14.12 17.14
C MET A 124 -1.99 14.93 15.86
N GLU A 125 -0.92 15.55 15.37
CA GLU A 125 -0.91 16.20 14.06
C GLU A 125 -0.87 15.19 12.91
N ALA A 126 -1.19 15.66 11.69
CA ALA A 126 -1.19 14.78 10.50
C ALA A 126 0.21 14.20 10.22
N VAL A 127 1.25 15.02 10.41
CA VAL A 127 2.66 14.62 10.22
C VAL A 127 3.07 13.56 11.25
N GLU A 128 2.72 13.74 12.51
CA GLU A 128 3.00 12.78 13.59
C GLU A 128 2.29 11.44 13.34
N THR A 129 1.01 11.52 12.90
CA THR A 129 0.24 10.32 12.55
C THR A 129 0.87 9.58 11.37
N ALA A 130 1.28 10.30 10.34
CA ALA A 130 1.95 9.72 9.18
C ALA A 130 3.33 9.12 9.55
N ALA A 131 4.06 9.78 10.46
CA ALA A 131 5.34 9.29 10.97
C ALA A 131 5.21 7.97 11.74
N LEU A 132 4.09 7.72 12.42
CA LEU A 132 3.82 6.41 13.04
C LEU A 132 3.32 5.37 12.02
N CYS A 133 2.51 5.78 11.06
CA CYS A 133 1.94 4.86 10.06
C CYS A 133 3.01 4.27 9.13
N ALA A 134 4.01 5.06 8.73
CA ALA A 134 5.04 4.64 7.79
C ALA A 134 5.85 3.42 8.31
N PRO A 135 6.51 3.48 9.49
CA PRO A 135 7.26 2.33 10.02
C PRO A 135 6.36 1.13 10.34
N LEU A 136 5.13 1.36 10.83
CA LEU A 136 4.19 0.28 11.12
C LEU A 136 3.77 -0.45 9.85
N ALA A 137 3.48 0.26 8.75
CA ALA A 137 3.11 -0.35 7.49
C ALA A 137 4.28 -1.16 6.87
N VAL A 138 5.49 -0.60 6.89
CA VAL A 138 6.70 -1.30 6.42
C VAL A 138 7.01 -2.51 7.30
N GLY A 139 6.91 -2.37 8.62
CA GLY A 139 7.13 -3.46 9.58
C GLY A 139 6.11 -4.59 9.43
N ALA A 140 4.84 -4.25 9.20
CA ALA A 140 3.76 -5.23 9.01
C ALA A 140 4.02 -6.18 7.84
N LEU A 141 4.68 -5.71 6.76
CA LEU A 141 5.00 -6.55 5.59
C LEU A 141 5.74 -7.85 5.95
N ALA A 142 6.57 -7.83 7.00
CA ALA A 142 7.30 -9.03 7.44
C ALA A 142 6.37 -10.13 8.01
N PHE A 143 5.23 -9.73 8.58
CA PHE A 143 4.28 -10.64 9.23
C PHE A 143 3.16 -11.11 8.30
N LEU A 144 2.94 -10.42 7.18
CA LEU A 144 1.83 -10.70 6.26
C LEU A 144 1.81 -12.12 5.70
N PRO A 145 2.95 -12.75 5.31
CA PRO A 145 2.92 -14.11 4.82
C PRO A 145 2.37 -15.09 5.86
N GLY A 146 2.77 -14.95 7.13
CA GLY A 146 2.26 -15.77 8.23
C GLY A 146 0.78 -15.54 8.52
N LEU A 147 0.32 -14.30 8.46
CA LEU A 147 -1.09 -13.95 8.63
C LEU A 147 -1.96 -14.49 7.48
N ALA A 148 -1.52 -14.34 6.25
CA ALA A 148 -2.25 -14.83 5.08
C ALA A 148 -2.45 -16.36 5.13
N MET A 149 -1.42 -17.11 5.55
CA MET A 149 -1.53 -18.56 5.75
C MET A 149 -2.54 -18.93 6.84
N ARG A 150 -2.56 -18.18 7.95
CA ARG A 150 -3.54 -18.38 9.03
C ARG A 150 -4.97 -18.11 8.57
N PHE A 151 -5.20 -17.00 7.88
CA PHE A 151 -6.53 -16.64 7.38
C PHE A 151 -7.02 -17.57 6.28
N ALA A 152 -6.13 -18.08 5.42
CA ALA A 152 -6.46 -19.08 4.41
C ALA A 152 -6.78 -20.46 5.00
N ARG A 153 -6.58 -20.65 6.32
CA ARG A 153 -6.75 -21.95 7.00
C ARG A 153 -5.97 -23.07 6.29
N LEU A 154 -4.85 -22.73 5.71
CA LEU A 154 -3.96 -23.74 5.17
C LEU A 154 -3.56 -24.65 6.33
N PRO A 155 -3.69 -25.98 6.18
CA PRO A 155 -3.18 -26.87 7.17
C PRO A 155 -1.66 -26.66 7.24
N ILE A 156 -1.20 -25.90 8.23
CA ILE A 156 0.20 -25.89 8.63
C ILE A 156 0.39 -27.20 9.39
N GLY A 157 0.13 -28.31 8.70
CA GLY A 157 0.50 -29.60 9.17
C GLY A 157 1.98 -29.72 8.87
N PHE A 158 2.79 -29.74 9.90
CA PHE A 158 3.82 -30.74 9.86
C PHE A 158 3.07 -32.03 9.56
N ALA A 159 3.07 -32.45 8.29
CA ALA A 159 2.90 -33.85 8.01
C ALA A 159 3.98 -34.50 8.91
N SER A 160 3.56 -34.96 10.06
CA SER A 160 4.37 -35.92 10.79
C SER A 160 4.73 -36.92 9.73
N PRO A 161 6.00 -37.11 9.43
CA PRO A 161 6.37 -38.22 8.59
C PRO A 161 5.99 -39.48 9.40
N HIS A 162 4.73 -39.89 9.24
CA HIS A 162 4.34 -41.27 9.53
C HIS A 162 5.02 -42.22 8.56
N ALA A 163 5.77 -41.66 7.63
CA ALA A 163 6.68 -42.36 6.76
C ALA A 163 8.08 -42.28 7.30
N ALA A 164 8.40 -42.94 8.33
CA ALA A 164 9.70 -43.53 8.69
C ALA A 164 9.73 -43.84 10.18
N ARG A 165 8.83 -44.65 10.66
CA ARG A 165 9.27 -45.59 11.69
C ARG A 165 10.08 -46.65 10.95
N PRO A 166 11.39 -46.78 11.18
CA PRO A 166 12.07 -47.99 10.83
C PRO A 166 11.52 -49.04 11.76
N THR A 167 10.58 -49.81 11.27
CA THR A 167 10.06 -50.98 11.97
C THR A 167 11.15 -52.05 11.96
N TYR A 168 12.10 -51.94 12.87
CA TYR A 168 12.90 -53.08 13.25
C TYR A 168 11.98 -53.98 14.09
N GLY A 169 11.46 -55.05 13.47
CA GLY A 169 10.83 -56.20 14.14
C GLY A 169 9.42 -56.00 14.65
N ALA A 170 8.46 -55.78 13.78
CA ALA A 170 7.05 -56.02 14.07
C ALA A 170 6.45 -56.79 12.91
N ASP A 171 5.77 -57.87 13.25
CA ASP A 171 5.09 -58.80 12.37
C ASP A 171 4.24 -58.04 11.34
N LEU A 172 4.41 -58.46 10.09
CA LEU A 172 3.70 -57.99 8.93
C LEU A 172 2.21 -58.31 9.07
N ASP A 173 1.42 -57.35 9.57
CA ASP A 173 -0.01 -57.29 9.34
C ASP A 173 -0.22 -56.58 8.01
N PRO A 174 -0.58 -57.29 6.94
CA PRO A 174 -0.76 -56.69 5.59
C PRO A 174 -1.93 -55.72 5.51
N ASP A 175 -2.79 -55.63 6.52
CA ASP A 175 -3.98 -54.77 6.53
C ASP A 175 -3.76 -53.51 7.39
N ALA A 176 -2.65 -53.37 8.14
CA ALA A 176 -2.34 -52.18 8.91
C ALA A 176 -1.95 -50.96 8.02
N ASP A 177 -1.51 -51.20 6.79
CA ASP A 177 -1.16 -50.15 5.80
C ASP A 177 -2.35 -49.55 5.05
N ARG A 178 -3.55 -50.07 5.32
CA ARG A 178 -4.79 -49.57 4.73
C ARG A 178 -5.65 -48.77 5.70
N ALA A 179 -5.05 -48.04 6.62
CA ALA A 179 -5.79 -46.92 7.20
C ALA A 179 -6.21 -46.01 6.03
N PRO A 180 -7.51 -45.73 5.83
CA PRO A 180 -7.94 -44.87 4.75
C PRO A 180 -7.26 -43.52 4.99
N GLN A 181 -6.20 -43.24 4.24
CA GLN A 181 -5.74 -41.88 4.05
C GLN A 181 -6.93 -41.20 3.38
N ASP A 182 -7.65 -40.39 4.17
CA ASP A 182 -8.68 -39.53 3.62
C ASP A 182 -8.09 -38.90 2.34
N PRO A 183 -8.69 -39.14 1.16
CA PRO A 183 -8.13 -38.67 -0.08
C PRO A 183 -7.94 -37.16 0.10
N VAL A 184 -6.67 -36.75 0.12
CA VAL A 184 -6.32 -35.34 0.24
C VAL A 184 -7.03 -34.65 -0.91
N ASP A 185 -8.07 -33.89 -0.59
CA ASP A 185 -8.89 -33.18 -1.58
C ASP A 185 -7.99 -32.08 -2.17
N ALA A 186 -7.26 -32.46 -3.24
CA ALA A 186 -6.29 -31.61 -3.92
C ALA A 186 -6.97 -30.31 -4.41
N ASP A 187 -8.24 -30.40 -4.81
CA ASP A 187 -9.00 -29.24 -5.29
C ASP A 187 -9.32 -28.28 -4.14
N ARG A 188 -9.62 -28.80 -2.98
CA ARG A 188 -9.85 -28.00 -1.76
C ARG A 188 -8.59 -27.30 -1.29
N ILE A 189 -7.45 -27.98 -1.31
CA ILE A 189 -6.15 -27.40 -0.95
C ILE A 189 -5.75 -26.34 -1.97
N ALA A 190 -5.92 -26.60 -3.26
CA ALA A 190 -5.65 -25.62 -4.32
C ALA A 190 -6.54 -24.37 -4.20
N ALA A 191 -7.82 -24.54 -3.86
CA ALA A 191 -8.73 -23.41 -3.62
C ALA A 191 -8.32 -22.58 -2.40
N GLN A 192 -7.90 -23.23 -1.31
CA GLN A 192 -7.41 -22.55 -0.10
C GLN A 192 -6.09 -21.82 -0.38
N ALA A 193 -5.16 -22.42 -1.09
CA ALA A 193 -3.89 -21.81 -1.48
C ALA A 193 -4.11 -20.55 -2.34
N ARG A 194 -5.05 -20.61 -3.28
CA ARG A 194 -5.43 -19.47 -4.13
C ARG A 194 -6.00 -18.32 -3.31
N ARG A 195 -6.91 -18.60 -2.36
CA ARG A 195 -7.44 -17.59 -1.43
C ARG A 195 -6.34 -16.97 -0.57
N GLY A 196 -5.42 -17.78 -0.06
CA GLY A 196 -4.27 -17.28 0.71
C GLY A 196 -3.39 -16.34 -0.10
N HIS A 197 -3.17 -16.66 -1.37
CA HIS A 197 -2.42 -15.82 -2.28
C HIS A 197 -3.13 -14.48 -2.59
N GLU A 198 -4.42 -14.51 -2.86
CA GLU A 198 -5.24 -13.30 -3.11
C GLU A 198 -5.29 -12.39 -1.87
N LEU A 199 -5.47 -12.97 -0.68
CA LEU A 199 -5.42 -12.24 0.59
C LEU A 199 -4.04 -11.61 0.82
N LEU A 200 -2.96 -12.34 0.55
CA LEU A 200 -1.60 -11.82 0.72
C LEU A 200 -1.34 -10.65 -0.23
N ILE A 201 -1.75 -10.74 -1.50
CA ILE A 201 -1.64 -9.62 -2.46
C ILE A 201 -2.42 -8.41 -1.93
N GLY A 202 -3.63 -8.62 -1.43
CA GLY A 202 -4.46 -7.56 -0.87
C GLY A 202 -3.83 -6.90 0.35
N LEU A 203 -3.32 -7.68 1.30
CA LEU A 203 -2.68 -7.15 2.50
C LEU A 203 -1.39 -6.39 2.19
N VAL A 204 -0.55 -6.92 1.29
CA VAL A 204 0.65 -6.21 0.80
C VAL A 204 0.27 -4.92 0.11
N GLY A 205 -0.74 -4.95 -0.77
CA GLY A 205 -1.26 -3.75 -1.43
C GLY A 205 -1.83 -2.72 -0.44
N GLY A 206 -2.50 -3.18 0.63
CA GLY A 206 -3.00 -2.30 1.69
C GLY A 206 -1.88 -1.59 2.45
N CYS A 207 -0.85 -2.31 2.88
CA CYS A 207 0.34 -1.71 3.51
C CYS A 207 1.06 -0.76 2.54
N ALA A 208 1.14 -1.11 1.26
CA ALA A 208 1.69 -0.26 0.22
C ALA A 208 0.93 1.07 0.10
N LEU A 209 -0.41 1.03 0.06
CA LEU A 209 -1.24 2.24 0.01
C LEU A 209 -1.06 3.12 1.26
N VAL A 210 -0.99 2.51 2.45
CA VAL A 210 -0.74 3.25 3.70
C VAL A 210 0.64 3.91 3.68
N SER A 211 1.68 3.19 3.23
CA SER A 211 3.04 3.75 3.10
C SER A 211 3.08 4.92 2.12
N VAL A 212 2.40 4.82 0.97
CA VAL A 212 2.31 5.91 -0.01
C VAL A 212 1.55 7.10 0.56
N GLY A 213 0.44 6.86 1.26
CA GLY A 213 -0.33 7.93 1.93
C GLY A 213 0.49 8.63 3.02
N ALA A 214 1.21 7.89 3.85
CA ALA A 214 2.09 8.45 4.86
C ALA A 214 3.23 9.25 4.23
N ALA A 215 3.89 8.71 3.19
CA ALA A 215 4.96 9.41 2.47
C ALA A 215 4.46 10.67 1.76
N ALA A 216 3.20 10.69 1.30
CA ALA A 216 2.58 11.90 0.76
C ALA A 216 2.51 13.00 1.84
N VAL A 217 1.94 12.68 3.02
CA VAL A 217 1.83 13.66 4.11
C VAL A 217 3.22 14.16 4.56
N LEU A 218 4.17 13.24 4.76
CA LEU A 218 5.53 13.56 5.20
C LEU A 218 6.33 14.32 4.15
N GLY A 219 6.21 13.95 2.87
CA GLY A 219 6.95 14.57 1.78
C GLY A 219 6.49 15.99 1.44
N PHE A 220 5.23 16.33 1.73
CA PHE A 220 4.67 17.67 1.57
C PHE A 220 4.73 18.51 2.87
N SER A 221 5.27 17.96 3.97
CA SER A 221 5.51 18.73 5.19
C SER A 221 6.74 19.63 5.06
N ASP A 222 6.77 20.72 5.84
CA ASP A 222 7.93 21.61 5.92
C ASP A 222 9.01 21.07 6.87
N ASP A 223 8.76 19.93 7.54
CA ASP A 223 9.68 19.30 8.44
C ASP A 223 10.70 18.41 7.72
N GLY A 224 11.97 18.76 7.82
CA GLY A 224 13.09 18.00 7.23
C GLY A 224 13.20 16.57 7.76
N TRP A 225 12.83 16.30 9.01
CA TRP A 225 12.80 14.96 9.58
C TRP A 225 11.67 14.13 8.96
N GLY A 226 10.50 14.75 8.76
CA GLY A 226 9.39 14.12 8.05
C GLY A 226 9.76 13.74 6.61
N GLN A 227 10.44 14.64 5.89
CA GLN A 227 10.94 14.39 4.54
C GLN A 227 11.98 13.26 4.50
N LEU A 228 12.90 13.21 5.48
CA LEU A 228 13.86 12.12 5.63
C LEU A 228 13.15 10.78 5.91
N LEU A 229 12.12 10.79 6.72
CA LEU A 229 11.31 9.62 7.01
C LEU A 229 10.54 9.13 5.77
N ALA A 230 10.02 10.05 4.93
CA ALA A 230 9.42 9.70 3.64
C ALA A 230 10.43 9.05 2.69
N LEU A 231 11.67 9.57 2.64
CA LEU A 231 12.77 8.96 1.89
C LEU A 231 13.06 7.54 2.38
N ALA A 232 13.26 7.39 3.70
CA ALA A 232 13.54 6.10 4.33
C ALA A 232 12.40 5.09 4.07
N THR A 233 11.13 5.54 4.13
CA THR A 233 9.96 4.72 3.83
C THR A 233 9.98 4.22 2.38
N GLY A 234 10.25 5.10 1.42
CA GLY A 234 10.35 4.73 0.00
C GLY A 234 11.47 3.72 -0.26
N VAL A 235 12.65 3.95 0.30
CA VAL A 235 13.80 3.03 0.19
C VAL A 235 13.49 1.70 0.87
N ALA A 236 12.91 1.71 2.08
CA ALA A 236 12.53 0.49 2.79
C ALA A 236 11.52 -0.35 1.98
N MET A 237 10.52 0.28 1.35
CA MET A 237 9.57 -0.41 0.48
C MET A 237 10.24 -1.07 -0.72
N LEU A 238 11.21 -0.40 -1.36
CA LEU A 238 11.99 -0.99 -2.46
C LEU A 238 12.82 -2.20 -1.98
N MET A 239 13.45 -2.10 -0.81
CA MET A 239 14.24 -3.20 -0.24
C MET A 239 13.36 -4.37 0.18
N ARG A 240 12.17 -4.11 0.71
CA ARG A 240 11.19 -5.15 1.08
C ARG A 240 10.66 -5.96 -0.09
N ALA A 241 10.77 -5.45 -1.33
CA ALA A 241 10.36 -6.19 -2.52
C ALA A 241 11.06 -7.55 -2.66
N GLN A 242 12.29 -7.69 -2.15
CA GLN A 242 13.05 -8.96 -2.16
C GLN A 242 12.46 -10.06 -1.25
N LEU A 243 11.60 -9.70 -0.28
CA LEU A 243 10.95 -10.69 0.59
C LEU A 243 9.88 -11.51 -0.14
N PHE A 244 9.39 -11.01 -1.25
CA PHE A 244 8.28 -11.61 -1.98
C PHE A 244 8.77 -12.41 -3.19
N ARG A 245 8.15 -13.59 -3.41
CA ARG A 245 8.46 -14.47 -4.53
C ARG A 245 7.53 -14.28 -5.74
N TYR A 246 6.35 -13.73 -5.50
CA TYR A 246 5.33 -13.57 -6.54
C TYR A 246 5.40 -12.18 -7.18
N THR A 247 5.38 -12.16 -8.51
CA THR A 247 5.53 -10.93 -9.32
C THR A 247 4.54 -9.82 -8.95
N ALA A 248 3.29 -10.17 -8.63
CA ALA A 248 2.29 -9.17 -8.24
C ALA A 248 2.62 -8.46 -6.92
N GLN A 249 3.17 -9.17 -5.93
CA GLN A 249 3.57 -8.60 -4.64
C GLN A 249 4.82 -7.74 -4.78
N VAL A 250 5.81 -8.24 -5.54
CA VAL A 250 7.03 -7.49 -5.89
C VAL A 250 6.65 -6.21 -6.63
N ALA A 251 5.77 -6.29 -7.63
CA ALA A 251 5.33 -5.11 -8.39
C ALA A 251 4.61 -4.10 -7.49
N ALA A 252 3.75 -4.55 -6.57
CA ALA A 252 3.05 -3.65 -5.63
C ALA A 252 4.02 -2.91 -4.69
N THR A 253 5.01 -3.61 -4.12
CA THR A 253 6.00 -3.00 -3.21
C THR A 253 6.96 -2.06 -3.95
N LEU A 254 7.41 -2.44 -5.16
CA LEU A 254 8.25 -1.57 -6.01
C LEU A 254 7.48 -0.32 -6.44
N ALA A 255 6.24 -0.47 -6.89
CA ALA A 255 5.40 0.65 -7.28
C ALA A 255 5.15 1.61 -6.09
N ALA A 256 4.90 1.07 -4.90
CA ALA A 256 4.73 1.88 -3.69
C ALA A 256 6.02 2.61 -3.30
N GLY A 257 7.17 1.94 -3.32
CA GLY A 257 8.47 2.56 -3.04
C GLY A 257 8.78 3.70 -4.01
N LEU A 258 8.56 3.47 -5.31
CA LEU A 258 8.72 4.52 -6.33
C LEU A 258 7.72 5.67 -6.12
N ALA A 259 6.46 5.37 -5.82
CA ALA A 259 5.45 6.38 -5.54
C ALA A 259 5.83 7.25 -4.34
N CYS A 260 6.33 6.66 -3.25
CA CYS A 260 6.83 7.40 -2.08
C CYS A 260 7.96 8.38 -2.47
N LEU A 261 8.94 7.92 -3.27
CA LEU A 261 10.06 8.75 -3.70
C LEU A 261 9.61 9.87 -4.66
N VAL A 262 8.68 9.56 -5.57
CA VAL A 262 8.11 10.57 -6.49
C VAL A 262 7.33 11.62 -5.71
N LEU A 263 6.49 11.22 -4.74
CA LEU A 263 5.72 12.16 -3.90
C LEU A 263 6.64 13.04 -3.06
N LEU A 264 7.70 12.48 -2.50
CA LEU A 264 8.73 13.25 -1.82
C LEU A 264 9.39 14.26 -2.76
N GLY A 265 9.79 13.83 -3.96
CA GLY A 265 10.40 14.73 -4.96
C GLY A 265 9.46 15.87 -5.36
N VAL A 266 8.18 15.57 -5.59
CA VAL A 266 7.15 16.57 -5.88
C VAL A 266 6.94 17.51 -4.70
N GLY A 267 6.85 16.99 -3.47
CA GLY A 267 6.72 17.78 -2.26
C GLY A 267 7.90 18.76 -2.08
N LEU A 268 9.13 18.25 -2.26
CA LEU A 268 10.33 19.08 -2.22
C LEU A 268 10.35 20.17 -3.31
N CYS A 269 9.79 19.91 -4.47
CA CYS A 269 9.73 20.91 -5.55
C CYS A 269 8.66 21.97 -5.28
N LEU A 270 7.51 21.58 -4.75
CA LEU A 270 6.35 22.46 -4.57
C LEU A 270 6.41 23.28 -3.28
N ASN A 271 7.11 22.81 -2.24
CA ASN A 271 7.26 23.49 -0.96
C ASN A 271 8.71 24.02 -0.77
N PRO A 272 9.07 25.17 -1.38
CA PRO A 272 10.30 25.84 -1.04
C PRO A 272 10.16 26.47 0.38
N SER A 273 11.28 26.56 1.11
CA SER A 273 11.26 27.20 2.43
C SER A 273 10.81 28.66 2.33
N ASP A 274 10.16 29.17 3.38
CA ASP A 274 9.66 30.55 3.46
C ASP A 274 10.73 31.62 3.20
N SER A 275 11.98 31.33 3.57
CA SER A 275 13.10 32.24 3.29
C SER A 275 13.36 32.36 1.79
N LEU A 276 13.45 31.24 1.08
CA LEU A 276 13.67 31.22 -0.37
C LEU A 276 12.50 31.85 -1.14
N MET A 277 11.28 31.66 -0.64
CA MET A 277 10.10 32.27 -1.24
C MET A 277 10.12 33.79 -1.05
N ARG A 278 10.50 34.30 0.14
CA ARG A 278 10.64 35.72 0.42
C ARG A 278 11.74 36.38 -0.44
N ASP A 279 12.89 35.71 -0.58
CA ASP A 279 13.98 36.20 -1.41
C ASP A 279 13.56 36.29 -2.87
N ALA A 280 12.87 35.27 -3.38
CA ALA A 280 12.32 35.27 -4.73
C ALA A 280 11.29 36.39 -4.96
N LEU A 281 10.40 36.67 -3.98
CA LEU A 281 9.45 37.79 -4.03
C LEU A 281 10.16 39.17 -4.03
N ASN A 282 11.34 39.25 -3.41
CA ASN A 282 12.20 40.44 -3.43
C ASN A 282 13.04 40.59 -4.70
N GLY A 283 12.90 39.66 -5.66
CA GLY A 283 13.59 39.67 -6.95
C GLY A 283 14.89 38.88 -6.99
N ASP A 284 15.29 38.21 -5.91
CA ASP A 284 16.45 37.30 -5.88
C ASP A 284 15.99 35.84 -6.01
N THR A 285 16.00 35.32 -7.24
CA THR A 285 15.62 33.94 -7.54
C THR A 285 16.80 32.97 -7.55
N ALA A 286 18.03 33.45 -7.38
CA ALA A 286 19.24 32.65 -7.58
C ALA A 286 19.30 31.43 -6.64
N ALA A 287 18.92 31.57 -5.38
CA ALA A 287 18.90 30.48 -4.40
C ALA A 287 17.79 29.45 -4.71
N LEU A 288 16.63 29.90 -5.18
CA LEU A 288 15.52 29.04 -5.59
C LEU A 288 15.87 28.22 -6.84
N ASP A 289 16.48 28.89 -7.83
CA ASP A 289 16.93 28.26 -9.07
C ASP A 289 18.01 27.21 -8.78
N LEU A 290 18.99 27.56 -7.93
CA LEU A 290 20.05 26.64 -7.51
C LEU A 290 19.47 25.40 -6.79
N ARG A 291 18.51 25.58 -5.87
CA ARG A 291 17.82 24.47 -5.21
C ARG A 291 17.11 23.57 -6.22
N THR A 292 16.38 24.16 -7.16
CA THR A 292 15.65 23.41 -8.20
C THR A 292 16.61 22.60 -9.07
N ILE A 293 17.74 23.18 -9.48
CA ILE A 293 18.79 22.50 -10.25
C ILE A 293 19.35 21.31 -9.47
N TRP A 294 19.67 21.49 -8.17
CA TRP A 294 20.17 20.40 -7.32
C TRP A 294 19.15 19.29 -7.12
N LEU A 295 17.87 19.62 -6.93
CA LEU A 295 16.81 18.62 -6.80
C LEU A 295 16.64 17.80 -8.09
N VAL A 296 16.61 18.46 -9.24
CA VAL A 296 16.53 17.78 -10.54
C VAL A 296 17.77 16.90 -10.76
N ALA A 297 18.95 17.41 -10.46
CA ALA A 297 20.20 16.64 -10.58
C ALA A 297 20.21 15.42 -9.64
N ALA A 298 19.74 15.56 -8.39
CA ALA A 298 19.66 14.46 -7.43
C ALA A 298 18.65 13.38 -7.88
N ILE A 299 17.46 13.78 -8.37
CA ILE A 299 16.46 12.86 -8.90
C ILE A 299 17.00 12.12 -10.13
N ALA A 300 17.65 12.83 -11.06
CA ALA A 300 18.27 12.23 -12.23
C ALA A 300 19.39 11.25 -11.86
N ALA A 301 20.25 11.61 -10.92
CA ALA A 301 21.32 10.75 -10.41
C ALA A 301 20.75 9.49 -9.75
N ALA A 302 19.71 9.63 -8.93
CA ALA A 302 19.03 8.49 -8.31
C ALA A 302 18.39 7.55 -9.35
N ALA A 303 17.76 8.10 -10.39
CA ALA A 303 17.18 7.31 -11.48
C ALA A 303 18.25 6.54 -12.27
N VAL A 304 19.38 7.18 -12.58
CA VAL A 304 20.52 6.54 -13.26
C VAL A 304 21.10 5.43 -12.37
N LEU A 305 21.30 5.69 -11.07
CA LEU A 305 21.83 4.70 -10.14
C LEU A 305 20.90 3.48 -10.03
N CYS A 306 19.60 3.71 -9.87
CA CYS A 306 18.61 2.62 -9.82
C CYS A 306 18.61 1.79 -11.11
N THR A 307 18.69 2.46 -12.26
CA THR A 307 18.76 1.78 -13.57
C THR A 307 20.05 0.97 -13.71
N ALA A 308 21.18 1.54 -13.33
CA ALA A 308 22.47 0.86 -13.38
C ALA A 308 22.50 -0.38 -12.47
N VAL A 309 22.02 -0.25 -11.22
CA VAL A 309 21.91 -1.38 -10.28
C VAL A 309 20.99 -2.45 -10.86
N GLY A 310 19.82 -2.08 -11.39
CA GLY A 310 18.89 -3.00 -12.01
C GLY A 310 19.52 -3.77 -13.19
N LEU A 311 20.24 -3.09 -14.06
CA LEU A 311 20.92 -3.71 -15.22
C LEU A 311 22.08 -4.63 -14.79
N ILE A 312 22.88 -4.23 -13.80
CA ILE A 312 23.97 -5.05 -13.28
C ILE A 312 23.41 -6.32 -12.62
N THR A 313 22.41 -6.16 -11.77
CA THR A 313 21.77 -7.29 -11.06
C THR A 313 21.09 -8.26 -12.02
N SER A 314 20.46 -7.76 -13.09
CA SER A 314 19.83 -8.62 -14.10
C SER A 314 20.82 -9.46 -14.91
N ARG A 315 22.07 -8.95 -15.10
CA ARG A 315 23.11 -9.64 -15.90
C ARG A 315 23.98 -10.58 -15.09
N SER A 316 24.38 -10.19 -13.88
CA SER A 316 25.37 -10.92 -13.06
C SER A 316 24.75 -11.72 -11.92
N GLY A 317 23.45 -11.53 -11.64
CA GLY A 317 22.80 -12.08 -10.45
C GLY A 317 23.31 -11.39 -9.16
N VAL A 318 22.64 -11.70 -8.05
CA VAL A 318 23.05 -11.18 -6.73
C VAL A 318 24.02 -12.19 -6.11
N THR A 319 25.28 -11.80 -5.94
CA THR A 319 26.22 -12.64 -5.21
C THR A 319 25.88 -12.73 -3.73
N PRO A 320 26.23 -13.78 -2.99
CA PRO A 320 25.94 -13.91 -1.56
C PRO A 320 26.46 -12.75 -0.71
N PHE A 321 27.53 -12.10 -1.15
CA PHE A 321 28.10 -10.92 -0.50
C PHE A 321 27.13 -9.71 -0.59
N TRP A 322 26.59 -9.44 -1.78
CA TRP A 322 25.63 -8.37 -1.99
C TRP A 322 24.32 -8.61 -1.24
N GLY A 323 23.89 -9.89 -1.11
CA GLY A 323 22.74 -10.25 -0.30
C GLY A 323 22.88 -9.83 1.15
N ARG A 324 24.02 -10.15 1.79
CA ARG A 324 24.31 -9.73 3.17
C ARG A 324 24.44 -8.22 3.32
N PHE A 325 25.04 -7.55 2.33
CA PHE A 325 25.14 -6.09 2.35
C PHE A 325 23.77 -5.42 2.31
N LEU A 326 22.87 -5.92 1.47
CA LEU A 326 21.49 -5.44 1.39
C LEU A 326 20.72 -5.69 2.69
N GLU A 327 20.89 -6.83 3.35
CA GLU A 327 20.29 -7.12 4.66
C GLU A 327 20.76 -6.14 5.73
N ILE A 328 22.06 -5.83 5.77
CA ILE A 328 22.62 -4.85 6.71
C ILE A 328 22.07 -3.44 6.39
N ALA A 329 22.05 -3.06 5.11
CA ALA A 329 21.52 -1.77 4.68
C ALA A 329 20.03 -1.64 5.03
N GLU A 330 19.25 -2.73 4.88
CA GLU A 330 17.84 -2.77 5.28
C GLU A 330 17.68 -2.51 6.79
N VAL A 331 18.49 -3.15 7.63
CA VAL A 331 18.46 -2.91 9.08
C VAL A 331 18.74 -1.46 9.41
N PHE A 332 19.72 -0.83 8.75
CA PHE A 332 20.00 0.59 8.95
C PHE A 332 18.83 1.48 8.54
N VAL A 333 18.22 1.22 7.38
CA VAL A 333 17.04 1.97 6.92
C VAL A 333 15.86 1.77 7.89
N LEU A 334 15.64 0.56 8.38
CA LEU A 334 14.59 0.29 9.37
C LEU A 334 14.85 0.97 10.71
N LEU A 335 16.12 1.10 11.13
CA LEU A 335 16.48 1.84 12.33
C LEU A 335 16.23 3.35 12.17
N THR A 336 16.33 3.91 10.97
CA THR A 336 15.99 5.31 10.72
C THR A 336 14.47 5.56 10.68
N LEU A 337 13.67 4.50 10.57
CA LEU A 337 12.21 4.57 10.62
C LEU A 337 11.65 4.59 12.06
N VAL A 338 12.45 4.23 13.06
CA VAL A 338 12.08 4.16 14.48
C VAL A 338 12.61 5.38 15.23
#